data_6aaee59ac109d4d091f5f2c202991d26
#
_entry.id   6aaee59ac109d4d091f5f2c202991d26
#
_cell.length_a   1.000
_cell.length_b   1.000
_cell.length_c   1.000
_cell.angle_alpha   90.00
_cell.angle_beta   90.00
_cell.angle_gamma   90.00
#
_symmetry.space_group_name_H-M   'P 1'
#
loop_
_entity.id
_entity.type
_entity.pdbx_description
1 polymer ?
#
loop_
_entity_poly.entity_id
_entity_poly.type
_entity_poly.pdbx_seq_one_letter_code
_entity_poly.pdbx_strand_id
1 'polypeptide(L)'
;MKLPEIIFENENFVVLNKPSGLLSIPDREGKEISLKVLLLEKYGSIFTVHRLDRDTSGVIIFAKNEETHKHLSMQFEERTTKKIYNGLVLGKMEIPKDIIDKPVVEHFSQKGKMMVSAEGKSSVTAFELIEQFRSYAWMQFNILTGRTHQIRVHMSDAGHPVACDELYGDNKPILLSSFKKKFKLSKQEEEERPILNRLALHAAELSFIDVDKKSLHFEAPLPKDLKALLQQLRKWNQ
;
A
#
# COMPACT_ATOMS: atom_id res chain seq x y z
N MET A 1 20.90 6.01 4.82
CA MET A 1 20.02 4.84 4.51
C MET A 1 20.28 4.42 3.06
N LYS A 2 20.23 3.10 2.74
CA LYS A 2 20.40 2.65 1.34
C LYS A 2 19.13 2.93 0.54
N LEU A 3 19.31 3.37 -0.72
CA LEU A 3 18.17 3.58 -1.63
C LEU A 3 17.43 2.25 -1.85
N PRO A 4 16.08 2.24 -1.85
CA PRO A 4 15.29 1.06 -2.21
C PRO A 4 15.60 0.54 -3.62
N GLU A 5 15.15 -0.69 -3.90
CA GLU A 5 15.27 -1.31 -5.21
C GLU A 5 14.66 -0.42 -6.30
N ILE A 6 15.44 -0.13 -7.34
CA ILE A 6 14.98 0.55 -8.54
C ILE A 6 14.43 -0.52 -9.48
N ILE A 7 13.14 -0.43 -9.81
CA ILE A 7 12.46 -1.32 -10.77
C ILE A 7 12.82 -0.89 -12.20
N PHE A 8 12.81 0.43 -12.43
CA PHE A 8 13.13 1.01 -13.72
C PHE A 8 13.65 2.45 -13.58
N GLU A 9 14.52 2.84 -14.47
CA GLU A 9 15.09 4.19 -14.50
C GLU A 9 15.42 4.58 -15.94
N ASN A 10 15.07 5.81 -16.31
CA ASN A 10 15.52 6.47 -17.54
C ASN A 10 15.87 7.95 -17.25
N GLU A 11 16.03 8.76 -18.28
CA GLU A 11 16.32 10.20 -18.17
C GLU A 11 15.15 11.00 -17.57
N ASN A 12 13.90 10.52 -17.75
CA ASN A 12 12.68 11.24 -17.44
C ASN A 12 12.12 10.90 -16.05
N PHE A 13 12.23 9.65 -15.59
CA PHE A 13 11.67 9.20 -14.32
C PHE A 13 12.40 8.00 -13.71
N VAL A 14 12.09 7.72 -12.47
CA VAL A 14 12.53 6.54 -11.73
C VAL A 14 11.34 5.86 -11.07
N VAL A 15 11.24 4.54 -11.21
CA VAL A 15 10.25 3.67 -10.56
C VAL A 15 10.96 2.80 -9.54
N LEU A 16 10.44 2.77 -8.31
CA LEU A 16 11.07 2.06 -7.20
C LEU A 16 10.07 1.12 -6.52
N ASN A 17 10.62 0.11 -5.85
CA ASN A 17 9.91 -0.73 -4.89
C ASN A 17 10.12 -0.15 -3.48
N LYS A 18 9.20 0.71 -3.02
CA LYS A 18 9.28 1.33 -1.70
C LYS A 18 9.07 0.28 -0.60
N PRO A 19 9.97 0.11 0.37
CA PRO A 19 9.71 -0.72 1.53
C PRO A 19 8.63 -0.10 2.43
N SER A 20 7.97 -0.92 3.24
CA SER A 20 7.15 -0.45 4.36
C SER A 20 8.02 0.28 5.38
N GLY A 21 7.45 1.23 6.11
CA GLY A 21 8.11 2.03 7.14
C GLY A 21 8.89 3.24 6.61
N LEU A 22 9.06 3.39 5.28
CA LEU A 22 9.73 4.54 4.68
C LEU A 22 8.71 5.57 4.18
N LEU A 23 8.87 6.82 4.58
CA LEU A 23 8.07 7.93 4.06
C LEU A 23 8.33 8.15 2.55
N SER A 24 7.28 8.41 1.78
CA SER A 24 7.42 8.80 0.36
C SER A 24 7.98 10.21 0.20
N ILE A 25 7.52 11.13 1.03
CA ILE A 25 7.92 12.56 1.09
C ILE A 25 8.18 12.94 2.55
N PRO A 26 8.95 13.99 2.82
CA PRO A 26 9.18 14.46 4.19
C PRO A 26 7.86 14.69 4.93
N ASP A 27 7.84 14.38 6.21
CA ASP A 27 6.78 14.79 7.12
C ASP A 27 6.84 16.31 7.39
N ARG A 28 5.84 16.84 8.08
CA ARG A 28 5.77 18.27 8.37
C ARG A 28 6.91 18.76 9.26
N GLU A 29 7.46 17.88 10.07
CA GLU A 29 8.53 18.22 11.03
C GLU A 29 9.93 17.96 10.44
N GLY A 30 10.03 17.25 9.32
CA GLY A 30 11.29 16.95 8.64
C GLY A 30 12.23 16.02 9.44
N LYS A 31 11.70 15.32 10.45
CA LYS A 31 12.51 14.51 11.36
C LYS A 31 12.91 13.15 10.79
N GLU A 32 12.07 12.61 9.93
CA GLU A 32 12.30 11.28 9.36
C GLU A 32 12.81 11.38 7.91
N ILE A 33 13.73 10.49 7.58
CA ILE A 33 14.24 10.36 6.20
C ILE A 33 13.10 9.86 5.32
N SER A 34 12.92 10.53 4.18
CA SER A 34 11.95 10.13 3.17
C SER A 34 12.62 9.68 1.88
N LEU A 35 11.89 8.89 1.07
CA LEU A 35 12.36 8.45 -0.24
C LEU A 35 12.72 9.64 -1.14
N LYS A 36 11.93 10.72 -1.11
CA LYS A 36 12.23 11.95 -1.86
C LYS A 36 13.60 12.53 -1.50
N VAL A 37 13.96 12.57 -0.22
CA VAL A 37 15.27 13.08 0.24
C VAL A 37 16.41 12.20 -0.30
N LEU A 38 16.29 10.87 -0.20
CA LEU A 38 17.29 9.94 -0.73
C LEU A 38 17.47 10.07 -2.26
N LEU A 39 16.37 10.29 -2.98
CA LEU A 39 16.41 10.49 -4.42
C LEU A 39 17.00 11.85 -4.79
N LEU A 40 16.72 12.89 -4.02
CA LEU A 40 17.30 14.23 -4.23
C LEU A 40 18.82 14.21 -4.04
N GLU A 41 19.32 13.48 -3.03
CA GLU A 41 20.77 13.28 -2.85
C GLU A 41 21.42 12.57 -4.04
N LYS A 42 20.71 11.59 -4.65
CA LYS A 42 21.24 10.84 -5.80
C LYS A 42 21.19 11.61 -7.11
N TYR A 43 20.07 12.32 -7.38
CA TYR A 43 19.80 12.91 -8.70
C TYR A 43 19.94 14.43 -8.78
N GLY A 44 20.08 15.11 -7.65
CA GLY A 44 20.14 16.58 -7.57
C GLY A 44 18.80 17.27 -7.78
N SER A 45 17.91 16.69 -8.59
CA SER A 45 16.55 17.17 -8.85
C SER A 45 15.59 16.01 -8.94
N ILE A 46 14.45 16.09 -8.23
CA ILE A 46 13.41 15.05 -8.22
C ILE A 46 12.05 15.63 -7.86
N PHE A 47 11.02 15.18 -8.55
CA PHE A 47 9.66 15.70 -8.41
C PHE A 47 8.70 14.56 -8.00
N THR A 48 7.87 14.85 -7.01
CA THR A 48 6.88 13.89 -6.48
C THR A 48 5.64 13.89 -7.35
N VAL A 49 5.35 12.78 -8.01
CA VAL A 49 4.14 12.58 -8.82
C VAL A 49 2.97 12.13 -7.95
N HIS A 50 3.21 11.14 -7.09
CA HIS A 50 2.24 10.62 -6.12
C HIS A 50 2.94 10.13 -4.86
N ARG A 51 2.15 9.66 -3.90
CA ARG A 51 2.68 9.13 -2.64
C ARG A 51 2.02 7.83 -2.24
N LEU A 52 2.77 6.98 -1.55
CA LEU A 52 2.26 5.86 -0.75
C LEU A 52 2.34 6.24 0.73
N ASP A 53 1.45 5.67 1.54
CA ASP A 53 1.54 5.79 2.99
C ASP A 53 2.87 5.21 3.48
N ARG A 54 3.33 5.63 4.67
CA ARG A 54 4.57 5.16 5.29
C ARG A 54 4.67 3.64 5.26
N ASP A 55 3.64 2.94 5.73
CA ASP A 55 3.65 1.49 5.93
C ASP A 55 3.16 0.70 4.73
N THR A 56 2.66 1.36 3.69
CA THR A 56 2.37 0.75 2.40
C THR A 56 3.67 0.53 1.64
N SER A 57 3.95 -0.71 1.24
CA SER A 57 5.07 -1.06 0.37
C SER A 57 4.66 -1.05 -1.10
N GLY A 58 5.62 -1.09 -2.03
CA GLY A 58 5.35 -1.33 -3.44
C GLY A 58 5.77 -0.23 -4.40
N VAL A 59 5.21 -0.29 -5.62
CA VAL A 59 5.61 0.54 -6.75
C VAL A 59 5.29 2.02 -6.53
N ILE A 60 6.28 2.87 -6.73
CA ILE A 60 6.17 4.33 -6.67
C ILE A 60 7.04 4.96 -7.76
N ILE A 61 6.55 6.05 -8.36
CA ILE A 61 7.27 6.79 -9.41
C ILE A 61 7.60 8.21 -8.96
N PHE A 62 8.77 8.68 -9.37
CA PHE A 62 9.21 10.07 -9.27
C PHE A 62 9.70 10.57 -10.63
N ALA A 63 9.37 11.79 -10.99
CA ALA A 63 9.88 12.43 -12.19
C ALA A 63 11.25 13.07 -11.91
N LYS A 64 12.14 13.06 -12.91
CA LYS A 64 13.49 13.67 -12.83
C LYS A 64 13.54 15.09 -13.41
N ASN A 65 12.52 15.47 -14.19
CA ASN A 65 12.39 16.80 -14.79
C ASN A 65 10.95 17.33 -14.69
N GLU A 66 10.76 18.62 -14.88
CA GLU A 66 9.48 19.32 -14.73
C GLU A 66 8.46 18.93 -15.80
N GLU A 67 8.88 18.67 -17.04
CA GLU A 67 8.01 18.25 -18.12
C GLU A 67 7.35 16.92 -17.80
N THR A 68 8.13 15.92 -17.43
CA THR A 68 7.64 14.61 -17.01
C THR A 68 6.78 14.71 -15.74
N HIS A 69 7.16 15.55 -14.78
CA HIS A 69 6.36 15.80 -13.59
C HIS A 69 4.97 16.33 -13.94
N LYS A 70 4.88 17.36 -14.79
CA LYS A 70 3.61 17.92 -15.24
C LYS A 70 2.77 16.87 -15.98
N HIS A 71 3.38 16.17 -16.93
CA HIS A 71 2.71 15.15 -17.73
C HIS A 71 2.13 14.02 -16.87
N LEU A 72 2.92 13.46 -15.95
CA LEU A 72 2.46 12.40 -15.05
C LEU A 72 1.43 12.90 -14.04
N SER A 73 1.65 14.08 -13.44
CA SER A 73 0.72 14.64 -12.45
C SER A 73 -0.67 14.85 -13.03
N MET A 74 -0.78 15.30 -14.29
CA MET A 74 -2.06 15.40 -15.01
C MET A 74 -2.78 14.04 -15.08
N GLN A 75 -2.07 12.95 -15.44
CA GLN A 75 -2.68 11.63 -15.51
C GLN A 75 -3.18 11.11 -14.15
N PHE A 76 -2.45 11.42 -13.06
CA PHE A 76 -2.92 11.08 -11.70
C PHE A 76 -4.15 11.91 -11.30
N GLU A 77 -4.20 13.19 -11.67
CA GLU A 77 -5.33 14.08 -11.43
C GLU A 77 -6.57 13.69 -12.24
N GLU A 78 -6.39 13.42 -13.54
CA GLU A 78 -7.42 12.96 -14.47
C GLU A 78 -7.83 11.50 -14.26
N ARG A 79 -7.13 10.76 -13.37
CA ARG A 79 -7.43 9.37 -13.03
C ARG A 79 -7.26 8.39 -14.21
N THR A 80 -6.38 8.70 -15.14
CA THR A 80 -6.07 7.85 -16.30
C THR A 80 -5.01 6.80 -16.00
N THR A 81 -4.33 6.89 -14.85
CA THR A 81 -3.38 5.87 -14.37
C THR A 81 -4.10 4.67 -13.77
N LYS A 82 -3.61 3.45 -14.05
CA LYS A 82 -4.07 2.23 -13.38
C LYS A 82 -3.19 1.95 -12.15
N LYS A 83 -3.80 1.75 -10.98
CA LYS A 83 -3.12 1.51 -9.70
C LYS A 83 -3.73 0.29 -9.03
N ILE A 84 -2.98 -0.80 -9.00
CA ILE A 84 -3.38 -2.05 -8.37
C ILE A 84 -2.63 -2.24 -7.07
N TYR A 85 -3.38 -2.57 -6.03
CA TYR A 85 -2.85 -2.92 -4.71
C TYR A 85 -3.28 -4.32 -4.35
N ASN A 86 -2.44 -5.01 -3.60
CA ASN A 86 -2.80 -6.25 -2.95
C ASN A 86 -2.74 -6.04 -1.43
N GLY A 87 -3.69 -6.65 -0.71
CA GLY A 87 -3.74 -6.54 0.74
C GLY A 87 -4.45 -7.70 1.40
N LEU A 88 -4.09 -7.96 2.65
CA LEU A 88 -4.78 -8.92 3.50
C LEU A 88 -5.75 -8.17 4.40
N VAL A 89 -7.02 -8.55 4.38
CA VAL A 89 -8.06 -7.98 5.25
C VAL A 89 -8.55 -9.01 6.27
N LEU A 90 -9.11 -8.53 7.38
CA LEU A 90 -9.66 -9.36 8.44
C LEU A 90 -11.03 -9.92 8.05
N GLY A 91 -11.27 -11.17 8.44
CA GLY A 91 -12.56 -11.83 8.30
C GLY A 91 -12.76 -12.54 6.94
N LYS A 92 -14.00 -12.95 6.72
CA LYS A 92 -14.44 -13.57 5.47
C LYS A 92 -15.19 -12.55 4.64
N MET A 93 -14.84 -12.47 3.36
CA MET A 93 -15.54 -11.62 2.40
C MET A 93 -16.76 -12.37 1.87
N GLU A 94 -17.95 -11.85 2.15
CA GLU A 94 -19.20 -12.40 1.61
C GLU A 94 -19.41 -11.98 0.14
N ILE A 95 -18.96 -10.76 -0.20
CA ILE A 95 -19.02 -10.21 -1.55
C ILE A 95 -17.63 -10.30 -2.16
N PRO A 96 -17.41 -11.17 -3.18
CA PRO A 96 -16.08 -11.39 -3.72
C PRO A 96 -15.57 -10.24 -4.61
N LYS A 97 -16.46 -9.39 -5.10
CA LYS A 97 -16.10 -8.25 -5.98
C LYS A 97 -17.15 -7.17 -5.90
N ASP A 98 -16.69 -5.93 -5.66
CA ASP A 98 -17.58 -4.77 -5.62
C ASP A 98 -16.80 -3.46 -5.78
N ILE A 99 -17.51 -2.33 -5.80
CA ILE A 99 -16.97 -0.98 -5.86
C ILE A 99 -17.47 -0.21 -4.64
N ILE A 100 -16.55 0.28 -3.83
CA ILE A 100 -16.86 1.23 -2.75
C ILE A 100 -16.70 2.64 -3.31
N ASP A 101 -17.83 3.34 -3.48
CA ASP A 101 -17.88 4.76 -3.85
C ASP A 101 -18.40 5.56 -2.66
N LYS A 102 -17.50 5.89 -1.74
CA LYS A 102 -17.80 6.62 -0.51
C LYS A 102 -16.78 7.73 -0.30
N PRO A 103 -17.21 9.00 -0.12
CA PRO A 103 -16.29 10.11 0.08
C PRO A 103 -15.49 9.98 1.37
N VAL A 104 -14.22 10.44 1.35
CA VAL A 104 -13.29 10.36 2.46
C VAL A 104 -12.84 11.76 2.90
N VAL A 105 -12.86 12.01 4.21
CA VAL A 105 -12.46 13.27 4.86
C VAL A 105 -11.50 12.98 6.03
N GLU A 106 -10.74 13.97 6.47
CA GLU A 106 -9.97 13.86 7.72
C GLU A 106 -10.92 13.79 8.93
N HIS A 107 -10.61 12.92 9.88
CA HIS A 107 -11.43 12.70 11.06
C HIS A 107 -11.47 13.96 11.94
N PHE A 108 -12.65 14.38 12.41
CA PHE A 108 -12.88 15.66 13.08
C PHE A 108 -12.04 15.86 14.35
N SER A 109 -11.73 14.79 15.10
CA SER A 109 -11.01 14.86 16.38
C SER A 109 -9.69 14.08 16.41
N GLN A 110 -9.37 13.27 15.39
CA GLN A 110 -8.16 12.45 15.33
C GLN A 110 -7.31 12.87 14.13
N LYS A 111 -6.39 13.81 14.37
CA LYS A 111 -5.48 14.31 13.33
C LYS A 111 -4.72 13.17 12.63
N GLY A 112 -4.67 13.20 11.31
CA GLY A 112 -4.00 12.18 10.49
C GLY A 112 -4.81 10.92 10.25
N LYS A 113 -5.96 10.73 10.90
CA LYS A 113 -6.92 9.67 10.60
C LYS A 113 -7.97 10.18 9.61
N MET A 114 -8.40 9.32 8.71
CA MET A 114 -9.45 9.62 7.74
C MET A 114 -10.73 8.86 8.13
N MET A 115 -11.87 9.31 7.60
CA MET A 115 -13.16 8.63 7.77
C MET A 115 -14.04 8.79 6.53
N VAL A 116 -14.99 7.88 6.35
CA VAL A 116 -16.07 8.02 5.36
C VAL A 116 -17.06 9.06 5.86
N SER A 117 -17.37 10.05 5.02
CA SER A 117 -18.39 11.07 5.30
C SER A 117 -18.86 11.70 4.01
N ALA A 118 -20.15 12.07 3.94
CA ALA A 118 -20.72 12.76 2.79
C ALA A 118 -20.05 14.11 2.48
N GLU A 119 -19.42 14.75 3.47
CA GLU A 119 -18.68 16.01 3.33
C GLU A 119 -17.27 15.80 2.76
N GLY A 120 -16.86 14.54 2.55
CA GLY A 120 -15.55 14.16 2.08
C GLY A 120 -15.34 14.38 0.58
N LYS A 121 -14.11 14.14 0.16
CA LYS A 121 -13.74 14.14 -1.26
C LYS A 121 -14.10 12.80 -1.89
N SER A 122 -14.70 12.82 -3.09
CA SER A 122 -15.03 11.62 -3.88
C SER A 122 -13.86 10.62 -3.88
N SER A 123 -14.16 9.38 -3.51
CA SER A 123 -13.18 8.32 -3.36
C SER A 123 -13.78 7.00 -3.83
N VAL A 124 -13.14 6.34 -4.81
CA VAL A 124 -13.64 5.13 -5.45
C VAL A 124 -12.58 4.04 -5.41
N THR A 125 -12.94 2.91 -4.78
CA THR A 125 -12.09 1.71 -4.66
C THR A 125 -12.86 0.49 -5.17
N ALA A 126 -12.43 -0.07 -6.29
CA ALA A 126 -12.89 -1.40 -6.70
C ALA A 126 -12.05 -2.45 -6.00
N PHE A 127 -12.68 -3.53 -5.55
CA PHE A 127 -11.97 -4.66 -4.95
C PHE A 127 -12.41 -5.99 -5.53
N GLU A 128 -11.51 -6.97 -5.45
CA GLU A 128 -11.76 -8.35 -5.86
C GLU A 128 -11.05 -9.30 -4.89
N LEU A 129 -11.77 -10.32 -4.44
CA LEU A 129 -11.25 -11.41 -3.61
C LEU A 129 -10.39 -12.32 -4.48
N ILE A 130 -9.10 -12.45 -4.13
CA ILE A 130 -8.19 -13.39 -4.79
C ILE A 130 -8.22 -14.75 -4.10
N GLU A 131 -8.18 -14.75 -2.76
CA GLU A 131 -8.12 -15.99 -1.99
C GLU A 131 -8.75 -15.81 -0.60
N GLN A 132 -9.67 -16.71 -0.23
CA GLN A 132 -10.32 -16.69 1.09
C GLN A 132 -9.63 -17.67 2.03
N PHE A 133 -9.32 -17.21 3.23
CA PHE A 133 -8.87 -18.02 4.36
C PHE A 133 -9.93 -18.01 5.47
N ARG A 134 -9.75 -18.84 6.49
CA ARG A 134 -10.72 -18.92 7.61
C ARG A 134 -10.92 -17.58 8.33
N SER A 135 -9.83 -16.83 8.55
CA SER A 135 -9.83 -15.59 9.35
C SER A 135 -9.41 -14.35 8.57
N TYR A 136 -9.01 -14.51 7.32
CA TYR A 136 -8.47 -13.45 6.46
C TYR A 136 -8.94 -13.62 5.03
N ALA A 137 -8.92 -12.54 4.27
CA ALA A 137 -9.10 -12.55 2.82
C ALA A 137 -7.94 -11.82 2.13
N TRP A 138 -7.36 -12.44 1.11
CA TRP A 138 -6.38 -11.82 0.24
C TRP A 138 -7.08 -11.13 -0.91
N MET A 139 -6.92 -9.82 -1.00
CA MET A 139 -7.68 -8.94 -1.88
C MET A 139 -6.79 -8.26 -2.91
N GLN A 140 -7.36 -7.97 -4.07
CA GLN A 140 -6.87 -7.00 -5.02
C GLN A 140 -7.74 -5.75 -4.97
N PHE A 141 -7.12 -4.58 -5.02
CA PHE A 141 -7.78 -3.28 -5.06
C PHE A 141 -7.34 -2.51 -6.30
N ASN A 142 -8.29 -1.95 -7.04
CA ASN A 142 -8.05 -0.98 -8.08
C ASN A 142 -8.58 0.37 -7.61
N ILE A 143 -7.70 1.33 -7.33
CA ILE A 143 -8.10 2.65 -6.87
C ILE A 143 -8.22 3.64 -8.04
N LEU A 144 -9.42 4.17 -8.25
CA LEU A 144 -9.68 5.18 -9.26
C LEU A 144 -9.29 6.58 -8.77
N THR A 145 -9.30 6.78 -7.48
CA THR A 145 -8.87 8.01 -6.79
C THR A 145 -7.69 7.70 -5.88
N GLY A 146 -6.99 8.71 -5.35
CA GLY A 146 -5.82 8.53 -4.50
C GLY A 146 -5.91 9.37 -3.22
N ARG A 147 -6.95 9.17 -2.38
CA ARG A 147 -7.07 9.87 -1.10
C ARG A 147 -6.20 9.22 -0.04
N THR A 148 -5.78 10.02 0.93
CA THR A 148 -5.02 9.51 2.08
C THR A 148 -5.75 8.35 2.74
N HIS A 149 -5.05 7.25 2.98
CA HIS A 149 -5.56 6.03 3.62
C HIS A 149 -6.80 5.40 2.94
N GLN A 150 -7.08 5.71 1.67
CA GLN A 150 -8.35 5.38 1.01
C GLN A 150 -8.76 3.91 1.15
N ILE A 151 -7.90 2.95 0.75
CA ILE A 151 -8.20 1.51 0.87
C ILE A 151 -8.44 1.13 2.32
N ARG A 152 -7.62 1.63 3.23
CA ARG A 152 -7.66 1.33 4.67
C ARG A 152 -9.00 1.77 5.28
N VAL A 153 -9.42 3.00 4.97
CA VAL A 153 -10.70 3.58 5.43
C VAL A 153 -11.89 2.83 4.84
N HIS A 154 -11.90 2.61 3.53
CA HIS A 154 -12.99 1.92 2.84
C HIS A 154 -13.17 0.49 3.35
N MET A 155 -12.08 -0.26 3.51
CA MET A 155 -12.16 -1.63 4.01
C MET A 155 -12.55 -1.70 5.48
N SER A 156 -12.12 -0.73 6.30
CA SER A 156 -12.57 -0.62 7.69
C SER A 156 -14.07 -0.28 7.78
N ASP A 157 -14.56 0.66 6.96
CA ASP A 157 -15.97 1.03 6.88
C ASP A 157 -16.86 -0.13 6.38
N ALA A 158 -16.31 -0.99 5.53
CA ALA A 158 -16.95 -2.21 5.07
C ALA A 158 -16.92 -3.37 6.09
N GLY A 159 -16.29 -3.19 7.28
CA GLY A 159 -16.18 -4.23 8.31
C GLY A 159 -15.01 -5.19 8.13
N HIS A 160 -14.13 -4.97 7.14
CA HIS A 160 -12.99 -5.80 6.81
C HIS A 160 -11.67 -5.00 6.82
N PRO A 161 -11.21 -4.47 7.97
CA PRO A 161 -10.02 -3.64 8.00
C PRO A 161 -8.80 -4.41 7.51
N VAL A 162 -7.82 -3.67 6.96
CA VAL A 162 -6.54 -4.26 6.56
C VAL A 162 -5.83 -4.83 7.78
N ALA A 163 -5.27 -6.01 7.67
CA ALA A 163 -4.57 -6.67 8.76
C ALA A 163 -3.34 -5.88 9.24
N CYS A 164 -3.09 -5.86 10.54
CA CYS A 164 -2.03 -5.10 11.20
C CYS A 164 -2.12 -3.58 10.98
N ASP A 165 -3.31 -3.04 10.71
CA ASP A 165 -3.51 -1.60 10.57
C ASP A 165 -3.66 -0.95 11.95
N GLU A 166 -2.75 -0.02 12.29
CA GLU A 166 -2.72 0.68 13.58
C GLU A 166 -3.88 1.65 13.78
N LEU A 167 -4.38 2.25 12.68
CA LEU A 167 -5.39 3.33 12.74
C LEU A 167 -6.81 2.82 12.52
N TYR A 168 -6.97 1.77 11.71
CA TYR A 168 -8.28 1.33 11.23
C TYR A 168 -8.57 -0.13 11.54
N GLY A 169 -7.59 -0.90 11.99
CA GLY A 169 -7.69 -2.32 12.29
C GLY A 169 -7.49 -2.64 13.76
N ASP A 170 -7.07 -3.86 14.03
CA ASP A 170 -6.84 -4.38 15.37
C ASP A 170 -5.41 -4.14 15.91
N ASN A 171 -4.53 -3.58 15.09
CA ASN A 171 -3.11 -3.35 15.40
C ASN A 171 -2.38 -4.58 15.96
N LYS A 172 -2.83 -5.79 15.59
CA LYS A 172 -2.22 -7.02 16.09
C LYS A 172 -1.26 -7.61 15.09
N PRO A 173 -0.04 -7.98 15.51
CA PRO A 173 0.85 -8.74 14.66
C PRO A 173 0.27 -10.12 14.35
N ILE A 174 0.53 -10.65 13.17
CA ILE A 174 0.10 -11.99 12.79
C ILE A 174 1.16 -12.99 13.21
N LEU A 175 0.78 -13.87 14.15
CA LEU A 175 1.59 -14.96 14.67
C LEU A 175 1.22 -16.28 14.00
N LEU A 176 2.17 -17.19 13.82
CA LEU A 176 1.87 -18.53 13.30
C LEU A 176 0.97 -19.32 14.26
N SER A 177 1.15 -19.13 15.57
CA SER A 177 0.34 -19.75 16.62
C SER A 177 -1.15 -19.36 16.54
N SER A 178 -1.47 -18.18 15.99
CA SER A 178 -2.85 -17.70 15.90
C SER A 178 -3.75 -18.56 14.98
N PHE A 179 -3.16 -19.33 14.07
CA PHE A 179 -3.92 -20.17 13.14
C PHE A 179 -3.35 -21.60 12.95
N LYS A 180 -2.12 -21.89 13.39
CA LYS A 180 -1.53 -23.22 13.34
C LYS A 180 -1.86 -24.00 14.62
N LYS A 181 -2.78 -24.95 14.55
CA LYS A 181 -3.04 -25.87 15.66
C LYS A 181 -1.76 -26.61 16.05
N LYS A 182 -1.56 -26.80 17.37
CA LYS A 182 -0.37 -27.50 17.93
C LYS A 182 0.96 -26.80 17.59
N PHE A 183 0.95 -25.45 17.49
CA PHE A 183 2.19 -24.68 17.42
C PHE A 183 3.05 -24.95 18.66
N LYS A 184 4.35 -25.13 18.45
CA LYS A 184 5.34 -25.23 19.50
C LYS A 184 6.46 -24.26 19.19
N LEU A 185 6.80 -23.44 20.16
CA LEU A 185 7.95 -22.56 20.07
C LEU A 185 9.24 -23.39 20.01
N SER A 186 10.22 -22.95 19.24
CA SER A 186 11.55 -23.54 19.23
C SER A 186 12.20 -23.45 20.63
N LYS A 187 12.93 -24.47 21.04
CA LYS A 187 13.63 -24.47 22.35
C LYS A 187 14.66 -23.34 22.52
N GLN A 188 15.03 -22.68 21.43
CA GLN A 188 16.01 -21.60 21.38
C GLN A 188 15.39 -20.21 21.34
N GLU A 189 14.05 -20.12 21.26
CA GLU A 189 13.31 -18.86 21.19
C GLU A 189 12.51 -18.67 22.48
N GLU A 190 12.65 -17.50 23.10
CA GLU A 190 11.90 -17.12 24.30
C GLU A 190 10.48 -16.66 23.94
N GLU A 191 10.31 -16.03 22.76
CA GLU A 191 9.03 -15.52 22.27
C GLU A 191 8.84 -15.84 20.78
N GLU A 192 7.58 -15.96 20.38
CA GLU A 192 7.24 -16.15 18.96
C GLU A 192 7.44 -14.87 18.17
N ARG A 193 8.20 -14.94 17.07
CA ARG A 193 8.36 -13.83 16.16
C ARG A 193 7.16 -13.74 15.22
N PRO A 194 6.54 -12.56 15.06
CA PRO A 194 5.44 -12.38 14.14
C PRO A 194 5.88 -12.66 12.69
N ILE A 195 5.01 -13.31 11.94
CA ILE A 195 5.18 -13.46 10.48
C ILE A 195 4.99 -12.09 9.81
N LEU A 196 4.03 -11.31 10.31
CA LEU A 196 3.78 -9.95 9.85
C LEU A 196 3.43 -9.07 11.06
N ASN A 197 4.09 -7.89 11.17
CA ASN A 197 3.84 -6.88 12.21
C ASN A 197 3.71 -5.47 11.64
N ARG A 198 3.33 -5.35 10.37
CA ARG A 198 3.12 -4.09 9.66
C ARG A 198 1.88 -4.16 8.80
N LEU A 199 1.38 -3.03 8.38
CA LEU A 199 0.25 -2.91 7.45
C LEU A 199 0.36 -3.91 6.28
N ALA A 200 -0.64 -4.78 6.14
CA ALA A 200 -0.69 -5.80 5.09
C ALA A 200 -1.19 -5.23 3.75
N LEU A 201 -0.57 -4.14 3.28
CA LEU A 201 -0.94 -3.46 2.02
C LEU A 201 0.29 -3.21 1.16
N HIS A 202 0.15 -3.50 -0.14
CA HIS A 202 1.22 -3.42 -1.12
C HIS A 202 0.71 -2.85 -2.45
N ALA A 203 1.33 -1.78 -2.94
CA ALA A 203 1.10 -1.25 -4.27
C ALA A 203 1.80 -2.17 -5.29
N ALA A 204 1.01 -3.07 -5.90
CA ALA A 204 1.54 -4.14 -6.74
C ALA A 204 1.87 -3.66 -8.15
N GLU A 205 0.98 -2.85 -8.75
CA GLU A 205 1.12 -2.45 -10.16
C GLU A 205 0.80 -0.98 -10.37
N LEU A 206 1.52 -0.37 -11.30
CA LEU A 206 1.30 0.99 -11.78
C LEU A 206 1.40 1.02 -13.30
N SER A 207 0.36 1.54 -13.98
CA SER A 207 0.41 1.78 -15.42
C SER A 207 0.08 3.25 -15.72
N PHE A 208 0.79 3.81 -16.68
CA PHE A 208 0.63 5.18 -17.14
C PHE A 208 1.16 5.32 -18.60
N ILE A 209 0.94 6.48 -19.19
CA ILE A 209 1.50 6.83 -20.51
C ILE A 209 2.69 7.77 -20.28
N ASP A 210 3.84 7.46 -20.86
CA ASP A 210 5.03 8.33 -20.77
C ASP A 210 4.94 9.56 -21.68
N VAL A 211 5.95 10.42 -21.63
CA VAL A 211 6.03 11.63 -22.48
C VAL A 211 6.12 11.32 -23.97
N ASP A 212 6.62 10.13 -24.32
CA ASP A 212 6.68 9.62 -25.71
C ASP A 212 5.38 8.93 -26.15
N LYS A 213 4.31 9.03 -25.36
CA LYS A 213 2.99 8.41 -25.60
C LYS A 213 3.01 6.87 -25.57
N LYS A 214 4.00 6.25 -24.95
CA LYS A 214 4.07 4.80 -24.76
C LYS A 214 3.32 4.42 -23.48
N SER A 215 2.47 3.40 -23.57
CA SER A 215 1.85 2.79 -22.38
C SER A 215 2.89 1.94 -21.67
N LEU A 216 3.17 2.28 -20.41
CA LEU A 216 4.11 1.58 -19.57
C LEU A 216 3.38 0.91 -18.39
N HIS A 217 3.89 -0.25 -17.99
CA HIS A 217 3.38 -1.04 -16.89
C HIS A 217 4.56 -1.52 -16.02
N PHE A 218 4.45 -1.30 -14.71
CA PHE A 218 5.46 -1.69 -13.74
C PHE A 218 4.83 -2.47 -12.61
N GLU A 219 5.53 -3.52 -12.17
CA GLU A 219 5.15 -4.37 -11.06
C GLU A 219 6.21 -4.32 -9.96
N ALA A 220 5.78 -4.22 -8.71
CA ALA A 220 6.64 -4.43 -7.56
C ALA A 220 6.45 -5.86 -7.03
N PRO A 221 7.52 -6.64 -6.84
CA PRO A 221 7.39 -7.98 -6.30
C PRO A 221 6.85 -7.95 -4.87
N LEU A 222 5.95 -8.88 -4.56
CA LEU A 222 5.38 -9.00 -3.22
C LEU A 222 6.52 -9.17 -2.18
N PRO A 223 6.53 -8.38 -1.10
CA PRO A 223 7.54 -8.45 -0.05
C PRO A 223 7.62 -9.84 0.59
N LYS A 224 8.83 -10.21 1.04
CA LYS A 224 9.12 -11.55 1.58
C LYS A 224 8.20 -11.93 2.75
N ASP A 225 7.89 -11.00 3.64
CA ASP A 225 7.02 -11.18 4.79
C ASP A 225 5.57 -11.49 4.36
N LEU A 226 4.98 -10.72 3.45
CA LEU A 226 3.65 -10.99 2.90
C LEU A 226 3.62 -12.32 2.13
N LYS A 227 4.67 -12.62 1.35
CA LYS A 227 4.79 -13.89 0.63
C LYS A 227 4.85 -15.08 1.60
N ALA A 228 5.65 -14.97 2.66
CA ALA A 228 5.75 -15.99 3.70
C ALA A 228 4.41 -16.17 4.44
N LEU A 229 3.74 -15.07 4.79
CA LEU A 229 2.42 -15.12 5.43
C LEU A 229 1.40 -15.87 4.57
N LEU A 230 1.26 -15.53 3.29
CA LEU A 230 0.33 -16.22 2.39
C LEU A 230 0.63 -17.71 2.28
N GLN A 231 1.91 -18.11 2.22
CA GLN A 231 2.29 -19.53 2.24
C GLN A 231 1.84 -20.25 3.53
N GLN A 232 1.96 -19.58 4.68
CA GLN A 232 1.53 -20.16 5.96
C GLN A 232 -0.01 -20.22 6.07
N LEU A 233 -0.71 -19.18 5.60
CA LEU A 233 -2.18 -19.16 5.57
C LEU A 233 -2.74 -20.28 4.68
N ARG A 234 -2.18 -20.48 3.49
CA ARG A 234 -2.54 -21.59 2.58
C ARG A 234 -2.36 -22.96 3.22
N LYS A 235 -1.38 -23.08 4.10
CA LYS A 235 -1.08 -24.36 4.78
C LYS A 235 -1.96 -24.63 6.00
N TRP A 236 -2.35 -23.58 6.74
CA TRP A 236 -2.88 -23.76 8.10
C TRP A 236 -4.21 -23.02 8.38
N ASN A 237 -4.66 -22.15 7.49
CA ASN A 237 -5.85 -21.30 7.69
C ASN A 237 -6.89 -21.43 6.57
N GLN A 238 -6.94 -22.57 5.91
CA GLN A 238 -7.97 -22.88 4.91
C GLN A 238 -9.31 -23.19 5.56
#